data_2b68a97da6c75c86cee0893ccc59cf4d
#
_entry.id   2b68a97da6c75c86cee0893ccc59cf4d
#
_cell.length_a   1.000
_cell.length_b   1.000
_cell.length_c   1.000
_cell.angle_alpha   90.00
_cell.angle_beta   90.00
_cell.angle_gamma   90.00
#
_symmetry.space_group_name_H-M   'P 1'
#
loop_
_entity.id
_entity.type
_entity.pdbx_description
1 polymer ?
#
loop_
_entity_poly.entity_id
_entity_poly.type
_entity_poly.pdbx_seq_one_letter_code
_entity_poly.pdbx_strand_id
1 'polypeptide(L)'
;MRVYFDYNATSPLAPEVLEAVTRASRDLFGNASSVHHFGQQAKAAMDEARSAVAVLLHADPSEIVFTSGGTESDNFGIRGAAEALEPGTRRHLIASAIEHEAVLNTLKALARRGWRTTLVPVDHSGVVAADRLREAMTEDTALVSVMHANNEIGTIQPIEQLAQDAHARGALFHTDAVQSVGKIPVDVRALGVDLLSLSAHKFSGPKGAGVLWIKRGTRMLPILTGGKHERNRRAGTENVAAIAGLGVAARLAAQKLPEEARRLAELRDRLERGILSTVPGTVVNGGTAPRVPNTTNISFDRVEAESLLIALDLEGVAVSTGSACSSGTLEPSHVLRAMGFPAHRTQNSLRFSLGLYSTADEVDRVVNLLPRLVEKLRGLTRVAGGAR
;
A
#
# COMPACT_ATOMS: atom_id res chain seq x y z
N MET A 1 0.04 -27.68 -8.75
CA MET A 1 -0.66 -26.37 -8.74
C MET A 1 0.17 -25.39 -7.91
N ARG A 2 0.43 -24.20 -8.39
CA ARG A 2 1.12 -23.15 -7.62
C ARG A 2 0.09 -22.25 -6.95
N VAL A 3 0.35 -21.83 -5.71
CA VAL A 3 -0.49 -20.92 -4.90
C VAL A 3 0.22 -19.59 -4.77
N TYR A 4 -0.50 -18.48 -4.99
CA TYR A 4 0.05 -17.15 -4.86
C TYR A 4 -0.67 -16.37 -3.76
N PHE A 5 -0.04 -16.23 -2.60
CA PHE A 5 -0.54 -15.48 -1.44
C PHE A 5 0.36 -14.29 -1.10
N ASP A 6 0.82 -13.58 -2.14
CA ASP A 6 1.63 -12.35 -2.01
C ASP A 6 1.03 -11.15 -2.77
N TYR A 7 -0.30 -11.02 -2.76
CA TYR A 7 -1.02 -9.95 -3.46
C TYR A 7 -0.71 -8.54 -2.94
N ASN A 8 -0.22 -8.39 -1.72
CA ASN A 8 0.22 -7.08 -1.22
C ASN A 8 1.56 -6.64 -1.84
N ALA A 9 2.38 -7.53 -2.37
CA ALA A 9 3.56 -7.16 -3.15
C ALA A 9 3.15 -6.68 -4.54
N THR A 10 2.37 -7.46 -5.27
CA THR A 10 1.76 -7.10 -6.57
C THR A 10 0.63 -8.08 -6.88
N SER A 11 -0.32 -7.67 -7.70
CA SER A 11 -1.39 -8.56 -8.17
C SER A 11 -1.25 -8.90 -9.65
N PRO A 12 -1.71 -10.08 -10.09
CA PRO A 12 -1.93 -10.36 -11.51
C PRO A 12 -2.92 -9.37 -12.11
N LEU A 13 -2.79 -9.09 -13.40
CA LEU A 13 -3.78 -8.28 -14.12
C LEU A 13 -5.12 -9.02 -14.18
N ALA A 14 -6.20 -8.28 -14.02
CA ALA A 14 -7.51 -8.79 -14.39
C ALA A 14 -7.59 -8.96 -15.93
N PRO A 15 -8.33 -9.95 -16.47
CA PRO A 15 -8.41 -10.20 -17.91
C PRO A 15 -8.86 -8.96 -18.69
N GLU A 16 -9.87 -8.26 -18.19
CA GLU A 16 -10.41 -7.03 -18.78
C GLU A 16 -9.39 -5.90 -18.80
N VAL A 17 -8.53 -5.85 -17.80
CA VAL A 17 -7.41 -4.88 -17.70
C VAL A 17 -6.32 -5.21 -18.72
N LEU A 18 -5.97 -6.49 -18.85
CA LEU A 18 -4.98 -6.95 -19.85
C LEU A 18 -5.46 -6.61 -21.26
N GLU A 19 -6.73 -6.85 -21.57
CA GLU A 19 -7.33 -6.50 -22.87
C GLU A 19 -7.25 -4.99 -23.12
N ALA A 20 -7.63 -4.17 -22.14
CA ALA A 20 -7.59 -2.71 -22.26
C ALA A 20 -6.17 -2.18 -22.50
N VAL A 21 -5.17 -2.70 -21.76
CA VAL A 21 -3.75 -2.33 -21.95
C VAL A 21 -3.26 -2.73 -23.33
N THR A 22 -3.60 -3.95 -23.79
CA THR A 22 -3.20 -4.47 -25.09
C THR A 22 -3.80 -3.63 -26.23
N ARG A 23 -5.11 -3.35 -26.15
CA ARG A 23 -5.80 -2.49 -27.11
C ARG A 23 -5.21 -1.09 -27.14
N ALA A 24 -5.03 -0.48 -25.96
CA ALA A 24 -4.49 0.88 -25.89
C ALA A 24 -3.06 0.97 -26.43
N SER A 25 -2.22 -0.04 -26.15
CA SER A 25 -0.85 -0.09 -26.69
C SER A 25 -0.81 -0.19 -28.22
N ARG A 26 -1.78 -0.89 -28.83
CA ARG A 26 -1.86 -1.05 -30.28
C ARG A 26 -2.52 0.14 -30.97
N ASP A 27 -3.63 0.64 -30.44
CA ASP A 27 -4.56 1.51 -31.16
C ASP A 27 -4.46 2.99 -30.68
N LEU A 28 -4.00 3.27 -29.45
CA LEU A 28 -3.95 4.61 -28.85
C LEU A 28 -2.52 5.15 -28.73
N PHE A 29 -1.74 5.03 -29.80
CA PHE A 29 -0.33 5.43 -29.84
C PHE A 29 -0.11 6.95 -29.93
N GLY A 30 -1.18 7.73 -30.13
CA GLY A 30 -1.10 9.19 -30.26
C GLY A 30 -0.68 9.86 -28.96
N ASN A 31 0.05 10.97 -29.06
CA ASN A 31 0.36 11.81 -27.91
C ASN A 31 -0.91 12.57 -27.48
N ALA A 32 -1.34 12.42 -26.21
CA ALA A 32 -2.57 13.02 -25.70
C ALA A 32 -2.55 14.56 -25.70
N SER A 33 -1.40 15.20 -25.86
CA SER A 33 -1.27 16.65 -26.03
C SER A 33 -1.49 17.13 -27.46
N SER A 34 -1.55 16.22 -28.46
CA SER A 34 -1.71 16.58 -29.87
C SER A 34 -3.17 16.86 -30.19
N VAL A 35 -3.40 17.87 -31.04
CA VAL A 35 -4.77 18.30 -31.45
C VAL A 35 -5.38 17.44 -32.55
N HIS A 36 -4.59 16.61 -33.23
CA HIS A 36 -5.07 15.73 -34.31
C HIS A 36 -5.82 14.50 -33.75
N HIS A 37 -6.52 13.80 -34.60
CA HIS A 37 -7.39 12.65 -34.28
C HIS A 37 -6.75 11.63 -33.31
N PHE A 38 -5.54 11.18 -33.59
CA PHE A 38 -4.86 10.18 -32.74
C PHE A 38 -4.58 10.68 -31.32
N GLY A 39 -4.22 11.99 -31.18
CA GLY A 39 -4.02 12.58 -29.88
C GLY A 39 -5.32 12.74 -29.09
N GLN A 40 -6.41 13.09 -29.77
CA GLN A 40 -7.73 13.21 -29.16
C GLN A 40 -8.26 11.84 -28.67
N GLN A 41 -8.00 10.75 -29.39
CA GLN A 41 -8.35 9.40 -28.95
C GLN A 41 -7.59 9.00 -27.67
N ALA A 42 -6.27 9.23 -27.64
CA ALA A 42 -5.45 8.97 -26.46
C ALA A 42 -5.93 9.80 -25.26
N LYS A 43 -6.24 11.09 -25.48
CA LYS A 43 -6.78 11.97 -24.44
C LYS A 43 -8.14 11.49 -23.92
N ALA A 44 -9.05 11.09 -24.78
CA ALA A 44 -10.35 10.57 -24.38
C ALA A 44 -10.23 9.34 -23.48
N ALA A 45 -9.33 8.40 -23.80
CA ALA A 45 -9.07 7.22 -22.96
C ALA A 45 -8.51 7.60 -21.58
N MET A 46 -7.64 8.60 -21.51
CA MET A 46 -7.15 9.12 -20.24
C MET A 46 -8.26 9.80 -19.43
N ASP A 47 -9.13 10.56 -20.04
CA ASP A 47 -10.22 11.26 -19.35
C ASP A 47 -11.27 10.25 -18.83
N GLU A 48 -11.53 9.16 -19.56
CA GLU A 48 -12.35 8.03 -19.08
C GLU A 48 -11.71 7.36 -17.87
N ALA A 49 -10.40 7.08 -17.91
CA ALA A 49 -9.67 6.49 -16.81
C ALA A 49 -9.69 7.41 -15.56
N ARG A 50 -9.51 8.71 -15.78
CA ARG A 50 -9.58 9.73 -14.72
C ARG A 50 -10.94 9.76 -14.04
N SER A 51 -12.01 9.70 -14.83
CA SER A 51 -13.39 9.63 -14.33
C SER A 51 -13.63 8.36 -13.53
N ALA A 52 -13.13 7.22 -13.99
CA ALA A 52 -13.28 5.94 -13.28
C ALA A 52 -12.56 5.95 -11.91
N VAL A 53 -11.36 6.51 -11.84
CA VAL A 53 -10.64 6.68 -10.58
C VAL A 53 -11.37 7.67 -9.65
N ALA A 54 -11.88 8.76 -10.20
CA ALA A 54 -12.64 9.74 -9.41
C ALA A 54 -13.89 9.12 -8.79
N VAL A 55 -14.62 8.29 -9.53
CA VAL A 55 -15.77 7.52 -9.00
C VAL A 55 -15.34 6.58 -7.87
N LEU A 56 -14.24 5.83 -8.04
CA LEU A 56 -13.74 4.90 -7.01
C LEU A 56 -13.36 5.60 -5.70
N LEU A 57 -12.91 6.86 -5.78
CA LEU A 57 -12.47 7.66 -4.62
C LEU A 57 -13.53 8.65 -4.11
N HIS A 58 -14.71 8.73 -4.71
CA HIS A 58 -15.71 9.78 -4.47
C HIS A 58 -15.15 11.20 -4.67
N ALA A 59 -14.29 11.37 -5.67
CA ALA A 59 -13.54 12.59 -5.98
C ALA A 59 -14.07 13.31 -7.23
N ASP A 60 -13.57 14.53 -7.48
CA ASP A 60 -13.73 15.23 -8.75
C ASP A 60 -12.60 14.79 -9.71
N PRO A 61 -12.87 14.52 -11.01
CA PRO A 61 -11.83 14.18 -11.98
C PRO A 61 -10.71 15.21 -12.08
N SER A 62 -10.95 16.49 -11.76
CA SER A 62 -9.93 17.54 -11.77
C SER A 62 -8.90 17.39 -10.65
N GLU A 63 -9.19 16.60 -9.61
CA GLU A 63 -8.34 16.36 -8.45
C GLU A 63 -7.39 15.16 -8.67
N ILE A 64 -7.60 14.38 -9.75
CA ILE A 64 -6.77 13.22 -10.09
C ILE A 64 -5.54 13.65 -10.88
N VAL A 65 -4.37 13.18 -10.48
CA VAL A 65 -3.09 13.33 -11.20
C VAL A 65 -2.47 11.96 -11.39
N PHE A 66 -2.23 11.56 -12.65
CA PHE A 66 -1.59 10.28 -12.96
C PHE A 66 -0.09 10.33 -12.66
N THR A 67 0.41 9.26 -12.10
CA THR A 67 1.82 9.02 -11.73
C THR A 67 2.26 7.64 -12.22
N SER A 68 3.52 7.29 -12.01
CA SER A 68 4.03 5.96 -12.34
C SER A 68 3.73 4.88 -11.29
N GLY A 69 3.17 5.24 -10.14
CA GLY A 69 2.88 4.30 -9.04
C GLY A 69 2.87 4.98 -7.68
N GLY A 70 2.67 4.18 -6.61
CA GLY A 70 2.58 4.66 -5.24
C GLY A 70 3.80 5.45 -4.80
N THR A 71 5.01 4.95 -5.07
CA THR A 71 6.25 5.62 -4.69
C THR A 71 6.37 7.04 -5.28
N GLU A 72 6.02 7.23 -6.55
CA GLU A 72 5.99 8.58 -7.13
C GLU A 72 4.90 9.42 -6.49
N SER A 73 3.71 8.84 -6.24
CA SER A 73 2.59 9.56 -5.62
C SER A 73 2.93 10.04 -4.21
N ASP A 74 3.54 9.19 -3.36
CA ASP A 74 3.97 9.55 -2.01
C ASP A 74 5.03 10.65 -2.02
N ASN A 75 6.06 10.48 -2.87
CA ASN A 75 7.09 11.50 -3.04
C ASN A 75 6.49 12.82 -3.50
N PHE A 76 5.57 12.78 -4.48
CA PHE A 76 4.93 13.98 -5.00
C PHE A 76 4.02 14.62 -3.96
N GLY A 77 3.18 13.83 -3.27
CA GLY A 77 2.30 14.33 -2.22
C GLY A 77 3.10 15.06 -1.13
N ILE A 78 4.10 14.40 -0.57
CA ILE A 78 4.87 14.94 0.55
C ILE A 78 5.82 16.08 0.12
N ARG A 79 6.64 15.85 -0.92
CA ARG A 79 7.61 16.87 -1.37
C ARG A 79 6.93 18.04 -2.02
N GLY A 80 5.94 17.80 -2.88
CA GLY A 80 5.23 18.86 -3.59
C GLY A 80 4.49 19.79 -2.63
N ALA A 81 3.89 19.26 -1.55
CA ALA A 81 3.27 20.07 -0.50
C ALA A 81 4.34 20.83 0.31
N ALA A 82 5.40 20.13 0.74
CA ALA A 82 6.46 20.74 1.52
C ALA A 82 7.18 21.89 0.76
N GLU A 83 7.51 21.66 -0.51
CA GLU A 83 8.21 22.64 -1.36
C GLU A 83 7.30 23.82 -1.78
N ALA A 84 5.96 23.69 -1.67
CA ALA A 84 5.00 24.76 -1.95
C ALA A 84 4.87 25.78 -0.82
N LEU A 85 5.43 25.51 0.36
CA LEU A 85 5.42 26.42 1.49
C LEU A 85 6.50 27.51 1.34
N GLU A 86 6.16 28.72 1.75
CA GLU A 86 7.11 29.84 1.71
C GLU A 86 8.29 29.61 2.66
N PRO A 87 9.51 30.03 2.30
CA PRO A 87 10.67 29.99 3.19
C PRO A 87 10.39 30.72 4.53
N GLY A 88 10.72 30.06 5.65
CA GLY A 88 10.51 30.64 6.99
C GLY A 88 9.14 30.36 7.60
N THR A 89 8.25 29.69 6.87
CA THR A 89 6.99 29.15 7.42
C THR A 89 7.21 27.78 8.04
N ARG A 90 6.17 26.98 8.18
CA ARG A 90 6.19 25.64 8.80
C ARG A 90 7.22 24.71 8.16
N ARG A 91 8.03 24.02 8.98
CA ARG A 91 9.09 23.12 8.54
C ARG A 91 9.15 21.79 9.29
N HIS A 92 8.03 21.34 9.80
CA HIS A 92 7.91 20.05 10.47
C HIS A 92 6.99 19.09 9.72
N LEU A 93 7.47 17.89 9.48
CA LEU A 93 6.73 16.79 8.86
C LEU A 93 6.58 15.64 9.86
N ILE A 94 5.40 15.08 9.91
CA ILE A 94 5.10 13.93 10.78
C ILE A 94 4.66 12.75 9.92
N ALA A 95 5.11 11.54 10.24
CA ALA A 95 4.59 10.30 9.67
C ALA A 95 4.41 9.24 10.74
N SER A 96 3.65 8.18 10.45
CA SER A 96 3.61 7.02 11.33
C SER A 96 4.93 6.23 11.26
N ALA A 97 5.26 5.52 12.33
CA ALA A 97 6.47 4.68 12.37
C ALA A 97 6.34 3.41 11.50
N ILE A 98 5.16 3.11 10.96
CA ILE A 98 4.86 1.92 10.15
C ILE A 98 4.62 2.23 8.68
N GLU A 99 5.00 3.41 8.22
CA GLU A 99 4.85 3.82 6.82
C GLU A 99 5.67 2.94 5.86
N HIS A 100 5.25 2.93 4.60
CA HIS A 100 6.07 2.36 3.53
C HIS A 100 7.37 3.15 3.36
N GLU A 101 8.43 2.49 2.89
CA GLU A 101 9.74 3.13 2.67
C GLU A 101 9.69 4.35 1.75
N ALA A 102 8.74 4.42 0.82
CA ALA A 102 8.52 5.58 -0.03
C ALA A 102 8.23 6.86 0.78
N VAL A 103 7.49 6.74 1.88
CA VAL A 103 7.22 7.85 2.81
C VAL A 103 8.41 8.08 3.73
N LEU A 104 8.91 7.03 4.42
CA LEU A 104 10.01 7.15 5.39
C LEU A 104 11.29 7.72 4.76
N ASN A 105 11.66 7.23 3.58
CA ASN A 105 12.85 7.72 2.88
C ASN A 105 12.66 9.13 2.29
N THR A 106 11.44 9.50 1.92
CA THR A 106 11.11 10.87 1.53
C THR A 106 11.28 11.84 2.70
N LEU A 107 10.81 11.47 3.90
CA LEU A 107 11.05 12.28 5.11
C LEU A 107 12.55 12.40 5.41
N LYS A 108 13.32 11.30 5.35
CA LYS A 108 14.79 11.32 5.52
C LYS A 108 15.48 12.25 4.52
N ALA A 109 15.02 12.24 3.26
CA ALA A 109 15.57 13.11 2.22
C ALA A 109 15.28 14.60 2.50
N LEU A 110 14.07 14.92 2.98
CA LEU A 110 13.69 16.27 3.38
C LEU A 110 14.41 16.72 4.67
N ALA A 111 14.65 15.81 5.63
CA ALA A 111 15.44 16.12 6.82
C ALA A 111 16.85 16.61 6.46
N ARG A 112 17.50 16.00 5.44
CA ARG A 112 18.81 16.47 4.91
C ARG A 112 18.74 17.87 4.29
N ARG A 113 17.55 18.37 3.97
CA ARG A 113 17.29 19.73 3.46
C ARG A 113 16.80 20.70 4.54
N GLY A 114 16.94 20.33 5.83
CA GLY A 114 16.61 21.16 6.97
C GLY A 114 15.14 21.10 7.42
N TRP A 115 14.39 20.10 7.01
CA TRP A 115 13.07 19.81 7.57
C TRP A 115 13.20 19.03 8.87
N ARG A 116 12.45 19.42 9.89
CA ARG A 116 12.27 18.59 11.09
C ARG A 116 11.29 17.44 10.77
N THR A 117 11.60 16.23 11.17
CA THR A 117 10.75 15.07 10.95
C THR A 117 10.50 14.32 12.26
N THR A 118 9.28 13.87 12.47
CA THR A 118 8.89 13.06 13.65
C THR A 118 8.14 11.82 13.19
N LEU A 119 8.48 10.67 13.74
CA LEU A 119 7.74 9.43 13.56
C LEU A 119 6.87 9.18 14.78
N VAL A 120 5.54 9.10 14.56
CA VAL A 120 4.56 8.81 15.61
C VAL A 120 4.50 7.29 15.84
N PRO A 121 4.65 6.81 17.07
CA PRO A 121 4.58 5.40 17.39
C PRO A 121 3.16 4.84 17.20
N VAL A 122 3.10 3.53 17.04
CA VAL A 122 1.85 2.75 17.02
C VAL A 122 1.74 1.87 18.26
N ASP A 123 0.55 1.40 18.55
CA ASP A 123 0.30 0.41 19.60
C ASP A 123 0.64 -1.04 19.12
N HIS A 124 0.43 -2.02 19.98
CA HIS A 124 0.64 -3.45 19.65
C HIS A 124 -0.29 -3.99 18.55
N SER A 125 -1.34 -3.26 18.19
CA SER A 125 -2.25 -3.57 17.07
C SER A 125 -1.80 -2.92 15.77
N GLY A 126 -0.76 -2.08 15.81
CA GLY A 126 -0.27 -1.30 14.68
C GLY A 126 -1.13 -0.06 14.39
N VAL A 127 -1.87 0.45 15.38
CA VAL A 127 -2.73 1.64 15.25
C VAL A 127 -2.03 2.88 15.81
N VAL A 128 -2.07 3.98 15.07
CA VAL A 128 -1.63 5.31 15.55
C VAL A 128 -2.67 5.86 16.52
N ALA A 129 -2.27 6.07 17.78
CA ALA A 129 -3.13 6.72 18.74
C ALA A 129 -3.21 8.24 18.46
N ALA A 130 -4.44 8.79 18.41
CA ALA A 130 -4.68 10.21 18.14
C ALA A 130 -3.97 11.12 19.14
N ASP A 131 -3.92 10.73 20.42
CA ASP A 131 -3.19 11.47 21.46
C ASP A 131 -1.70 11.61 21.13
N ARG A 132 -1.07 10.54 20.68
CA ARG A 132 0.34 10.55 20.28
C ARG A 132 0.60 11.46 19.09
N LEU A 133 -0.33 11.51 18.12
CA LEU A 133 -0.24 12.45 17.02
C LEU A 133 -0.35 13.89 17.54
N ARG A 134 -1.35 14.18 18.39
CA ARG A 134 -1.53 15.53 18.97
C ARG A 134 -0.33 16.01 19.78
N GLU A 135 0.32 15.11 20.55
CA GLU A 135 1.55 15.41 21.31
C GLU A 135 2.74 15.72 20.39
N ALA A 136 2.84 15.04 19.24
CA ALA A 136 3.92 15.24 18.28
C ALA A 136 3.78 16.53 17.45
N MET A 137 2.54 17.01 17.26
CA MET A 137 2.26 18.21 16.47
C MET A 137 2.65 19.50 17.19
N THR A 138 3.20 20.45 16.42
CA THR A 138 3.52 21.80 16.86
C THR A 138 2.93 22.81 15.87
N GLU A 139 2.97 24.09 16.19
CA GLU A 139 2.57 25.17 15.26
C GLU A 139 3.36 25.18 13.96
N ASP A 140 4.58 24.61 14.02
CA ASP A 140 5.49 24.46 12.86
C ASP A 140 5.14 23.22 11.99
N THR A 141 4.17 22.41 12.38
CA THR A 141 3.78 21.20 11.62
C THR A 141 3.10 21.60 10.31
N ALA A 142 3.72 21.20 9.20
CA ALA A 142 3.28 21.50 7.84
C ALA A 142 2.39 20.41 7.26
N LEU A 143 2.78 19.15 7.48
CA LEU A 143 2.11 17.98 6.91
C LEU A 143 2.24 16.77 7.85
N VAL A 144 1.16 16.03 7.94
CA VAL A 144 1.09 14.70 8.57
C VAL A 144 0.83 13.67 7.47
N SER A 145 1.59 12.57 7.48
CA SER A 145 1.40 11.44 6.54
C SER A 145 1.18 10.16 7.33
N VAL A 146 0.00 9.56 7.19
CA VAL A 146 -0.31 8.26 7.80
C VAL A 146 -0.97 7.37 6.76
N MET A 147 -0.39 6.19 6.52
CA MET A 147 -0.95 5.22 5.58
C MET A 147 -2.34 4.76 6.01
N HIS A 148 -3.25 4.58 5.05
CA HIS A 148 -4.62 4.17 5.37
C HIS A 148 -4.69 2.71 5.85
N ALA A 149 -3.91 1.83 5.23
CA ALA A 149 -3.81 0.44 5.66
C ALA A 149 -2.37 -0.07 5.51
N ASN A 150 -1.89 -0.78 6.52
CA ASN A 150 -0.52 -1.28 6.51
C ASN A 150 -0.35 -2.49 5.60
N ASN A 151 0.73 -2.51 4.82
CA ASN A 151 1.02 -3.54 3.82
C ASN A 151 1.50 -4.88 4.41
N GLU A 152 1.91 -4.92 5.68
CA GLU A 152 2.42 -6.14 6.33
C GLU A 152 1.38 -6.83 7.20
N ILE A 153 0.67 -6.08 8.03
CA ILE A 153 -0.30 -6.59 9.01
C ILE A 153 -1.76 -6.37 8.61
N GLY A 154 -2.00 -5.51 7.63
CA GLY A 154 -3.35 -5.19 7.16
C GLY A 154 -4.12 -4.20 8.02
N THR A 155 -3.60 -3.74 9.16
CA THR A 155 -4.27 -2.82 10.08
C THR A 155 -4.69 -1.53 9.39
N ILE A 156 -5.95 -1.13 9.58
CA ILE A 156 -6.54 0.11 9.06
C ILE A 156 -6.38 1.21 10.10
N GLN A 157 -5.93 2.38 9.68
CA GLN A 157 -5.73 3.55 10.53
C GLN A 157 -7.00 4.41 10.63
N PRO A 158 -7.25 5.08 11.76
CA PRO A 158 -8.40 5.97 11.95
C PRO A 158 -8.17 7.33 11.27
N ILE A 159 -8.04 7.33 9.92
CA ILE A 159 -7.60 8.49 9.13
C ILE A 159 -8.47 9.71 9.34
N GLU A 160 -9.80 9.54 9.40
CA GLU A 160 -10.72 10.68 9.62
C GLU A 160 -10.36 11.46 10.88
N GLN A 161 -10.18 10.77 12.00
CA GLN A 161 -9.84 11.42 13.28
C GLN A 161 -8.44 12.07 13.22
N LEU A 162 -7.46 11.37 12.64
CA LEU A 162 -6.10 11.89 12.54
C LEU A 162 -6.01 13.11 11.61
N ALA A 163 -6.78 13.12 10.52
CA ALA A 163 -6.87 14.26 9.60
C ALA A 163 -7.53 15.48 10.28
N GLN A 164 -8.60 15.27 11.05
CA GLN A 164 -9.25 16.34 11.83
C GLN A 164 -8.28 16.96 12.84
N ASP A 165 -7.50 16.12 13.57
CA ASP A 165 -6.49 16.59 14.52
C ASP A 165 -5.38 17.40 13.83
N ALA A 166 -4.93 16.98 12.63
CA ALA A 166 -3.93 17.72 11.85
C ALA A 166 -4.48 19.08 11.37
N HIS A 167 -5.70 19.10 10.85
CA HIS A 167 -6.35 20.33 10.39
C HIS A 167 -6.61 21.32 11.52
N ALA A 168 -6.93 20.85 12.73
CA ALA A 168 -7.07 21.71 13.90
C ALA A 168 -5.78 22.48 14.25
N ARG A 169 -4.62 21.99 13.79
CA ARG A 169 -3.30 22.65 13.88
C ARG A 169 -2.89 23.34 12.58
N GLY A 170 -3.77 23.33 11.56
CA GLY A 170 -3.50 23.92 10.24
C GLY A 170 -2.44 23.16 9.43
N ALA A 171 -2.17 21.88 9.73
CA ALA A 171 -1.30 21.02 8.95
C ALA A 171 -2.11 20.32 7.84
N LEU A 172 -1.49 20.07 6.69
CA LEU A 172 -2.04 19.20 5.64
C LEU A 172 -1.99 17.73 6.07
N PHE A 173 -2.89 16.93 5.52
CA PHE A 173 -2.91 15.49 5.75
C PHE A 173 -2.78 14.70 4.45
N HIS A 174 -1.75 13.86 4.37
CA HIS A 174 -1.51 12.89 3.31
C HIS A 174 -1.80 11.47 3.81
N THR A 175 -2.41 10.64 2.97
CA THR A 175 -2.55 9.21 3.24
C THR A 175 -2.04 8.36 2.07
N ASP A 176 -1.16 7.40 2.36
CA ASP A 176 -0.84 6.30 1.45
C ASP A 176 -1.99 5.28 1.51
N ALA A 177 -2.84 5.27 0.48
CA ALA A 177 -3.97 4.36 0.33
C ALA A 177 -3.68 3.19 -0.62
N VAL A 178 -2.42 2.93 -0.93
CA VAL A 178 -1.98 1.88 -1.87
C VAL A 178 -2.49 0.49 -1.46
N GLN A 179 -2.64 0.22 -0.16
CA GLN A 179 -3.13 -1.06 0.33
C GLN A 179 -4.62 -1.09 0.67
N SER A 180 -5.32 0.03 0.61
CA SER A 180 -6.74 0.13 0.93
C SER A 180 -7.64 0.26 -0.31
N VAL A 181 -7.21 1.05 -1.32
CA VAL A 181 -7.99 1.22 -2.56
C VAL A 181 -8.18 -0.12 -3.26
N GLY A 182 -9.44 -0.41 -3.62
CA GLY A 182 -9.84 -1.67 -4.24
C GLY A 182 -9.97 -2.87 -3.27
N LYS A 183 -9.77 -2.66 -1.95
CA LYS A 183 -9.93 -3.69 -0.92
C LYS A 183 -10.96 -3.32 0.14
N ILE A 184 -11.05 -2.03 0.47
CA ILE A 184 -12.08 -1.45 1.34
C ILE A 184 -12.62 -0.16 0.70
N PRO A 185 -13.80 0.33 1.11
CA PRO A 185 -14.31 1.63 0.65
C PRO A 185 -13.32 2.75 1.00
N VAL A 186 -13.02 3.60 0.02
CA VAL A 186 -12.16 4.79 0.20
C VAL A 186 -12.89 5.99 -0.35
N ASP A 187 -13.41 6.83 0.55
CA ASP A 187 -14.06 8.10 0.23
C ASP A 187 -13.19 9.24 0.74
N VAL A 188 -12.54 9.97 -0.19
CA VAL A 188 -11.63 11.08 0.16
C VAL A 188 -12.33 12.21 0.89
N ARG A 189 -13.64 12.36 0.71
CA ARG A 189 -14.45 13.37 1.38
C ARG A 189 -14.71 12.98 2.85
N ALA A 190 -15.10 11.72 3.07
CA ALA A 190 -15.30 11.18 4.41
C ALA A 190 -13.99 11.09 5.20
N LEU A 191 -12.90 10.67 4.56
CA LEU A 191 -11.58 10.63 5.20
C LEU A 191 -11.04 12.02 5.56
N GLY A 192 -11.52 13.08 4.90
CA GLY A 192 -11.13 14.45 5.20
C GLY A 192 -9.68 14.79 4.87
N VAL A 193 -8.96 13.98 4.11
CA VAL A 193 -7.55 14.17 3.74
C VAL A 193 -7.37 15.26 2.69
N ASP A 194 -6.14 15.76 2.51
CA ASP A 194 -5.79 16.73 1.46
C ASP A 194 -5.08 16.08 0.27
N LEU A 195 -4.40 14.96 0.52
CA LEU A 195 -3.60 14.21 -0.45
C LEU A 195 -3.80 12.71 -0.23
N LEU A 196 -3.93 11.94 -1.33
CA LEU A 196 -4.04 10.49 -1.27
C LEU A 196 -3.26 9.84 -2.41
N SER A 197 -2.42 8.85 -2.07
CA SER A 197 -1.64 8.06 -3.01
C SER A 197 -2.27 6.69 -3.26
N LEU A 198 -2.27 6.22 -4.52
CA LEU A 198 -2.65 4.85 -4.88
C LEU A 198 -1.77 4.29 -6.00
N SER A 199 -1.80 2.96 -6.17
CA SER A 199 -1.06 2.24 -7.21
C SER A 199 -1.90 1.14 -7.83
N ALA A 200 -2.02 1.14 -9.16
CA ALA A 200 -2.90 0.24 -9.91
C ALA A 200 -2.61 -1.24 -9.66
N HIS A 201 -1.33 -1.62 -9.59
CA HIS A 201 -0.92 -3.02 -9.47
C HIS A 201 -1.29 -3.69 -8.14
N LYS A 202 -1.85 -2.97 -7.20
CA LYS A 202 -2.32 -3.52 -5.91
C LYS A 202 -3.79 -3.98 -5.95
N PHE A 203 -4.52 -3.59 -7.00
CA PHE A 203 -5.92 -4.01 -7.24
C PHE A 203 -6.14 -4.47 -8.70
N SER A 204 -5.26 -5.35 -9.15
CA SER A 204 -5.30 -6.03 -10.46
C SER A 204 -5.18 -5.10 -11.67
N GLY A 205 -4.64 -3.91 -11.48
CA GLY A 205 -4.24 -2.97 -12.53
C GLY A 205 -2.79 -3.14 -12.95
N PRO A 206 -2.33 -2.38 -13.97
CA PRO A 206 -0.97 -2.48 -14.49
C PRO A 206 0.08 -1.89 -13.54
N LYS A 207 1.29 -2.45 -13.57
CA LYS A 207 2.47 -1.81 -13.02
C LYS A 207 2.80 -0.56 -13.83
N GLY A 208 3.47 0.42 -13.23
CA GLY A 208 3.84 1.66 -13.93
C GLY A 208 2.69 2.68 -14.07
N ALA A 209 1.59 2.49 -13.33
CA ALA A 209 0.50 3.44 -13.21
C ALA A 209 0.08 3.62 -11.76
N GLY A 210 -0.10 4.86 -11.34
CA GLY A 210 -0.59 5.27 -10.04
C GLY A 210 -1.32 6.60 -10.12
N VAL A 211 -1.78 7.07 -8.98
CA VAL A 211 -2.48 8.35 -8.87
C VAL A 211 -2.07 9.04 -7.58
N LEU A 212 -1.87 10.34 -7.66
CA LEU A 212 -2.00 11.25 -6.55
C LEU A 212 -3.33 11.99 -6.68
N TRP A 213 -4.23 11.79 -5.74
CA TRP A 213 -5.39 12.65 -5.57
C TRP A 213 -4.98 13.89 -4.77
N ILE A 214 -5.36 15.06 -5.26
CA ILE A 214 -5.05 16.37 -4.65
C ILE A 214 -6.34 17.12 -4.46
N LYS A 215 -6.75 17.33 -3.21
CA LYS A 215 -7.92 18.13 -2.86
C LYS A 215 -7.85 19.53 -3.50
N ARG A 216 -8.95 19.95 -4.09
CA ARG A 216 -9.03 21.29 -4.69
C ARG A 216 -8.63 22.38 -3.70
N GLY A 217 -7.72 23.26 -4.11
CA GLY A 217 -7.18 24.33 -3.27
C GLY A 217 -5.88 23.98 -2.54
N THR A 218 -5.47 22.72 -2.47
CA THR A 218 -4.19 22.33 -1.89
C THR A 218 -3.05 22.81 -2.79
N ARG A 219 -2.16 23.65 -2.24
CA ARG A 219 -0.98 24.16 -2.95
C ARG A 219 0.07 23.07 -3.08
N MET A 220 0.55 22.86 -4.29
CA MET A 220 1.54 21.85 -4.63
C MET A 220 2.52 22.38 -5.65
N LEU A 221 3.80 22.05 -5.52
CA LEU A 221 4.79 22.22 -6.58
C LEU A 221 5.04 20.88 -7.28
N PRO A 222 5.15 20.86 -8.63
CA PRO A 222 5.51 19.64 -9.34
C PRO A 222 6.94 19.20 -8.98
N ILE A 223 7.11 17.93 -8.65
CA ILE A 223 8.45 17.36 -8.37
C ILE A 223 9.17 16.89 -9.64
N LEU A 224 8.41 16.65 -10.73
CA LEU A 224 8.94 16.40 -12.06
C LEU A 224 8.64 17.61 -12.94
N THR A 225 9.69 18.28 -13.40
CA THR A 225 9.61 19.48 -14.23
C THR A 225 9.78 19.14 -15.71
N GLY A 226 9.12 19.89 -16.61
CA GLY A 226 9.17 19.66 -18.07
C GLY A 226 7.95 20.26 -18.78
N GLY A 227 7.34 19.49 -19.70
CA GLY A 227 6.13 19.90 -20.44
C GLY A 227 4.89 20.04 -19.56
N LYS A 228 3.85 20.66 -20.11
CA LYS A 228 2.61 21.02 -19.38
C LYS A 228 1.60 19.87 -19.26
N HIS A 229 2.09 18.65 -18.95
CA HIS A 229 1.22 17.49 -18.78
C HIS A 229 0.50 17.54 -17.40
N GLU A 230 -0.53 16.75 -17.25
CA GLU A 230 -1.32 16.68 -16.01
C GLU A 230 -1.68 18.06 -15.43
N ARG A 231 -2.05 18.99 -16.30
CA ARG A 231 -2.40 20.40 -15.93
C ARG A 231 -1.26 21.13 -15.21
N ASN A 232 -0.03 21.00 -15.69
CA ASN A 232 1.20 21.52 -15.10
C ASN A 232 1.58 20.93 -13.73
N ARG A 233 1.00 19.78 -13.36
CA ARG A 233 1.28 19.16 -12.07
C ARG A 233 2.34 18.05 -12.16
N ARG A 234 2.40 17.35 -13.29
CA ARG A 234 3.37 16.27 -13.49
C ARG A 234 3.80 16.22 -14.96
N ALA A 235 5.05 16.52 -15.22
CA ALA A 235 5.60 16.53 -16.57
C ALA A 235 5.92 15.13 -17.09
N GLY A 236 6.06 15.00 -18.40
CA GLY A 236 6.41 13.77 -19.13
C GLY A 236 5.20 13.18 -19.86
N THR A 237 5.45 12.69 -21.06
CA THR A 237 4.41 12.03 -21.89
C THR A 237 3.74 10.93 -21.12
N GLU A 238 2.43 10.94 -21.15
CA GLU A 238 1.59 10.03 -20.36
C GLU A 238 1.66 8.60 -20.88
N ASN A 239 1.69 7.63 -20.00
CA ASN A 239 1.58 6.20 -20.32
C ASN A 239 0.10 5.83 -20.56
N VAL A 240 -0.41 6.19 -21.74
CA VAL A 240 -1.83 6.04 -22.11
C VAL A 240 -2.32 4.61 -21.89
N ALA A 241 -1.51 3.61 -22.27
CA ALA A 241 -1.90 2.21 -22.12
C ALA A 241 -2.07 1.79 -20.67
N ALA A 242 -1.11 2.12 -19.81
CA ALA A 242 -1.20 1.79 -18.40
C ALA A 242 -2.31 2.61 -17.68
N ILE A 243 -2.53 3.87 -18.09
CA ILE A 243 -3.61 4.71 -17.56
C ILE A 243 -4.98 4.14 -17.96
N ALA A 244 -5.16 3.71 -19.20
CA ALA A 244 -6.39 3.05 -19.65
C ALA A 244 -6.67 1.77 -18.85
N GLY A 245 -5.63 0.95 -18.62
CA GLY A 245 -5.71 -0.23 -17.75
C GLY A 245 -6.06 0.10 -16.29
N LEU A 246 -5.48 1.15 -15.73
CA LEU A 246 -5.84 1.66 -14.39
C LEU A 246 -7.33 2.06 -14.33
N GLY A 247 -7.85 2.73 -15.36
CA GLY A 247 -9.26 3.10 -15.44
C GLY A 247 -10.20 1.89 -15.42
N VAL A 248 -9.84 0.81 -16.14
CA VAL A 248 -10.60 -0.45 -16.11
C VAL A 248 -10.51 -1.10 -14.72
N ALA A 249 -9.32 -1.18 -14.14
CA ALA A 249 -9.15 -1.72 -12.80
C ALA A 249 -9.96 -0.94 -11.75
N ALA A 250 -10.01 0.39 -11.86
CA ALA A 250 -10.79 1.24 -10.95
C ALA A 250 -12.32 0.96 -11.09
N ARG A 251 -12.84 0.80 -12.31
CA ARG A 251 -14.25 0.42 -12.52
C ARG A 251 -14.57 -0.95 -11.93
N LEU A 252 -13.73 -1.95 -12.18
CA LEU A 252 -13.92 -3.30 -11.64
C LEU A 252 -13.89 -3.28 -10.10
N ALA A 253 -12.94 -2.55 -9.51
CA ALA A 253 -12.86 -2.40 -8.07
C ALA A 253 -14.13 -1.76 -7.51
N ALA A 254 -14.62 -0.64 -8.08
CA ALA A 254 -15.83 0.02 -7.61
C ALA A 254 -17.08 -0.89 -7.69
N GLN A 255 -17.17 -1.71 -8.74
CA GLN A 255 -18.32 -2.60 -8.96
C GLN A 255 -18.32 -3.83 -8.05
N LYS A 256 -17.14 -4.43 -7.79
CA LYS A 256 -17.04 -5.73 -7.13
C LYS A 256 -16.63 -5.63 -5.66
N LEU A 257 -16.30 -4.43 -5.16
CA LEU A 257 -15.70 -4.24 -3.84
C LEU A 257 -16.44 -4.93 -2.69
N PRO A 258 -17.77 -4.78 -2.50
CA PRO A 258 -18.46 -5.39 -1.36
C PRO A 258 -18.42 -6.93 -1.37
N GLU A 259 -18.55 -7.53 -2.56
CA GLU A 259 -18.52 -8.99 -2.75
C GLU A 259 -17.11 -9.54 -2.52
N GLU A 260 -16.10 -8.93 -3.18
CA GLU A 260 -14.71 -9.35 -3.06
C GLU A 260 -14.16 -9.15 -1.64
N ALA A 261 -14.49 -8.05 -0.98
CA ALA A 261 -14.08 -7.81 0.40
C ALA A 261 -14.61 -8.90 1.35
N ARG A 262 -15.88 -9.29 1.20
CA ARG A 262 -16.47 -10.38 2.00
C ARG A 262 -15.80 -11.71 1.69
N ARG A 263 -15.67 -12.08 0.42
CA ARG A 263 -15.04 -13.34 -0.03
C ARG A 263 -13.59 -13.44 0.48
N LEU A 264 -12.82 -12.38 0.35
CA LEU A 264 -11.43 -12.37 0.79
C LEU A 264 -11.30 -12.42 2.32
N ALA A 265 -12.21 -11.79 3.06
CA ALA A 265 -12.25 -11.87 4.51
C ALA A 265 -12.54 -13.32 4.97
N GLU A 266 -13.51 -13.99 4.35
CA GLU A 266 -13.84 -15.40 4.64
C GLU A 266 -12.65 -16.34 4.37
N LEU A 267 -11.95 -16.16 3.25
CA LEU A 267 -10.76 -16.94 2.90
C LEU A 267 -9.59 -16.66 3.86
N ARG A 268 -9.33 -15.39 4.19
CA ARG A 268 -8.30 -15.00 5.17
C ARG A 268 -8.59 -15.61 6.53
N ASP A 269 -9.82 -15.51 7.01
CA ASP A 269 -10.23 -16.03 8.32
C ASP A 269 -10.17 -17.56 8.37
N ARG A 270 -10.48 -18.23 7.25
CA ARG A 270 -10.29 -19.69 7.09
C ARG A 270 -8.82 -20.07 7.20
N LEU A 271 -7.95 -19.37 6.49
CA LEU A 271 -6.50 -19.57 6.53
C LEU A 271 -5.96 -19.37 7.95
N GLU A 272 -6.32 -18.25 8.57
CA GLU A 272 -5.87 -17.87 9.91
C GLU A 272 -6.31 -18.89 10.97
N ARG A 273 -7.60 -19.24 11.02
CA ARG A 273 -8.10 -20.25 11.93
C ARG A 273 -7.47 -21.62 11.68
N GLY A 274 -7.30 -22.02 10.42
CA GLY A 274 -6.66 -23.27 10.05
C GLY A 274 -5.22 -23.36 10.56
N ILE A 275 -4.43 -22.31 10.36
CA ILE A 275 -3.03 -22.26 10.82
C ILE A 275 -2.97 -22.28 12.36
N LEU A 276 -3.76 -21.45 13.04
CA LEU A 276 -3.76 -21.36 14.50
C LEU A 276 -4.16 -22.69 15.17
N SER A 277 -5.07 -23.44 14.55
CA SER A 277 -5.54 -24.73 15.09
C SER A 277 -4.59 -25.90 14.81
N THR A 278 -3.81 -25.84 13.74
CA THR A 278 -2.98 -26.97 13.29
C THR A 278 -1.48 -26.81 13.59
N VAL A 279 -1.03 -25.58 13.83
CA VAL A 279 0.39 -25.26 14.10
C VAL A 279 0.53 -24.62 15.48
N PRO A 280 0.93 -25.38 16.51
CA PRO A 280 1.13 -24.83 17.86
C PRO A 280 2.20 -23.74 17.88
N GLY A 281 2.03 -22.73 18.75
CA GLY A 281 2.98 -21.61 18.88
C GLY A 281 2.90 -20.60 17.74
N THR A 282 1.71 -20.45 17.13
CA THR A 282 1.42 -19.39 16.16
C THR A 282 0.60 -18.27 16.78
N VAL A 283 0.87 -17.03 16.38
CA VAL A 283 0.18 -15.82 16.87
C VAL A 283 -0.02 -14.84 15.70
N VAL A 284 -1.22 -14.29 15.59
CA VAL A 284 -1.53 -13.24 14.61
C VAL A 284 -0.97 -11.90 15.07
N ASN A 285 -0.31 -11.18 14.16
CA ASN A 285 0.15 -9.81 14.38
C ASN A 285 -0.91 -8.82 13.89
N GLY A 286 -1.28 -7.83 14.71
CA GLY A 286 -2.29 -6.82 14.36
C GLY A 286 -3.75 -7.35 14.35
N GLY A 287 -3.99 -8.57 14.87
CA GLY A 287 -5.29 -9.24 14.78
C GLY A 287 -6.45 -8.61 15.56
N THR A 288 -6.18 -7.68 16.46
CA THR A 288 -7.17 -7.03 17.33
C THR A 288 -7.73 -5.71 16.77
N ALA A 289 -7.10 -5.14 15.74
CA ALA A 289 -7.54 -3.93 15.07
C ALA A 289 -8.39 -4.26 13.81
N PRO A 290 -9.17 -3.31 13.28
CA PRO A 290 -9.74 -3.41 11.94
C PRO A 290 -8.63 -3.65 10.90
N ARG A 291 -8.87 -4.59 9.99
CA ARG A 291 -7.88 -4.99 8.96
C ARG A 291 -8.51 -5.03 7.57
N VAL A 292 -7.69 -4.80 6.55
CA VAL A 292 -8.10 -5.10 5.17
C VAL A 292 -8.47 -6.58 5.03
N PRO A 293 -9.43 -6.92 4.16
CA PRO A 293 -10.03 -8.27 4.13
C PRO A 293 -9.05 -9.37 3.70
N ASN A 294 -7.99 -9.01 2.99
CA ASN A 294 -7.14 -9.96 2.27
C ASN A 294 -5.82 -10.31 2.97
N THR A 295 -5.52 -9.73 4.14
CA THR A 295 -4.17 -9.81 4.72
C THR A 295 -4.20 -10.40 6.12
N THR A 296 -3.30 -11.36 6.38
CA THR A 296 -2.93 -11.81 7.73
C THR A 296 -1.41 -11.92 7.85
N ASN A 297 -0.89 -11.59 9.03
CA ASN A 297 0.51 -11.72 9.38
C ASN A 297 0.61 -12.62 10.61
N ILE A 298 1.34 -13.73 10.49
CA ILE A 298 1.39 -14.77 11.51
C ILE A 298 2.84 -15.04 11.91
N SER A 299 3.10 -15.00 13.20
CA SER A 299 4.37 -15.39 13.81
C SER A 299 4.38 -16.88 14.14
N PHE A 300 5.49 -17.58 13.84
CA PHE A 300 5.69 -19.01 14.06
C PHE A 300 6.83 -19.20 15.08
N ASP A 301 6.49 -19.55 16.31
CA ASP A 301 7.50 -19.71 17.37
C ASP A 301 8.59 -20.73 16.97
N ARG A 302 9.86 -20.35 17.15
CA ARG A 302 11.06 -21.15 16.85
C ARG A 302 11.20 -21.59 15.38
N VAL A 303 10.66 -20.80 14.45
CA VAL A 303 10.84 -21.03 13.01
C VAL A 303 11.21 -19.70 12.37
N GLU A 304 12.40 -19.63 11.80
CA GLU A 304 12.83 -18.47 11.04
C GLU A 304 11.98 -18.31 9.77
N ALA A 305 11.43 -17.09 9.58
CA ALA A 305 10.47 -16.84 8.50
C ALA A 305 11.06 -17.08 7.10
N GLU A 306 12.35 -16.76 6.89
CA GLU A 306 13.03 -17.00 5.63
C GLU A 306 13.09 -18.50 5.29
N SER A 307 13.47 -19.31 6.27
CA SER A 307 13.52 -20.78 6.10
C SER A 307 12.13 -21.35 5.77
N LEU A 308 11.08 -20.84 6.41
CA LEU A 308 9.71 -21.28 6.15
C LEU A 308 9.20 -20.77 4.78
N LEU A 309 9.55 -19.55 4.40
CA LEU A 309 9.24 -18.98 3.09
C LEU A 309 9.85 -19.82 1.97
N ILE A 310 11.14 -20.15 2.08
CA ILE A 310 11.83 -21.01 1.10
C ILE A 310 11.19 -22.40 1.04
N ALA A 311 10.87 -22.99 2.20
CA ALA A 311 10.23 -24.30 2.24
C ALA A 311 8.84 -24.29 1.59
N LEU A 312 8.06 -23.21 1.75
CA LEU A 312 6.76 -23.01 1.12
C LEU A 312 6.91 -22.83 -0.41
N ASP A 313 7.89 -22.04 -0.85
CA ASP A 313 8.13 -21.81 -2.30
C ASP A 313 8.54 -23.11 -3.02
N LEU A 314 9.37 -23.93 -2.40
CA LEU A 314 9.72 -25.28 -2.91
C LEU A 314 8.48 -26.20 -3.07
N GLU A 315 7.47 -26.01 -2.24
CA GLU A 315 6.17 -26.70 -2.33
C GLU A 315 5.17 -25.97 -3.27
N GLY A 316 5.62 -24.89 -3.91
CA GLY A 316 4.83 -24.09 -4.86
C GLY A 316 3.88 -23.08 -4.22
N VAL A 317 4.15 -22.61 -3.01
CA VAL A 317 3.36 -21.61 -2.29
C VAL A 317 4.19 -20.32 -2.11
N ALA A 318 3.79 -19.25 -2.78
CA ALA A 318 4.42 -17.93 -2.68
C ALA A 318 3.76 -17.11 -1.55
N VAL A 319 4.58 -16.69 -0.57
CA VAL A 319 4.23 -15.81 0.55
C VAL A 319 5.33 -14.76 0.75
N SER A 320 5.23 -13.90 1.76
CA SER A 320 6.25 -12.87 2.04
C SER A 320 6.54 -12.77 3.54
N THR A 321 7.73 -12.29 3.88
CA THR A 321 8.05 -11.85 5.26
C THR A 321 7.45 -10.48 5.59
N GLY A 322 6.95 -9.75 4.57
CA GLY A 322 6.43 -8.39 4.72
C GLY A 322 7.50 -7.32 4.56
N SER A 323 8.72 -7.55 5.00
CA SER A 323 9.85 -6.62 4.79
C SER A 323 10.34 -6.68 3.35
N ALA A 324 10.62 -5.51 2.75
CA ALA A 324 11.22 -5.44 1.42
C ALA A 324 12.67 -5.94 1.47
N CYS A 325 13.00 -6.94 0.65
CA CYS A 325 14.38 -7.38 0.42
C CYS A 325 15.12 -6.31 -0.41
N SER A 326 15.69 -5.29 0.21
CA SER A 326 16.38 -4.20 -0.51
C SER A 326 17.84 -4.50 -0.84
N SER A 327 18.45 -5.60 -0.37
CA SER A 327 19.88 -5.86 -0.57
C SER A 327 20.34 -7.30 -0.30
N GLY A 328 19.44 -8.29 -0.36
CA GLY A 328 19.84 -9.70 -0.12
C GLY A 328 20.07 -10.09 1.34
N THR A 329 19.94 -9.17 2.28
CA THR A 329 19.87 -9.42 3.72
C THR A 329 18.49 -9.05 4.22
N LEU A 330 17.77 -10.00 4.81
CA LEU A 330 16.46 -9.78 5.42
C LEU A 330 16.64 -9.00 6.72
N GLU A 331 16.40 -7.68 6.66
CA GLU A 331 16.24 -6.92 7.90
C GLU A 331 14.89 -7.26 8.56
N PRO A 332 14.85 -7.39 9.89
CA PRO A 332 13.59 -7.60 10.60
C PRO A 332 12.60 -6.48 10.32
N SER A 333 11.32 -6.81 10.14
CA SER A 333 10.25 -5.86 9.85
C SER A 333 10.30 -4.65 10.78
N HIS A 334 10.42 -3.45 10.20
CA HIS A 334 10.34 -2.20 10.95
C HIS A 334 8.92 -1.97 11.52
N VAL A 335 7.89 -2.49 10.85
CA VAL A 335 6.49 -2.44 11.29
C VAL A 335 6.32 -3.22 12.59
N LEU A 336 6.73 -4.49 12.61
CA LEU A 336 6.61 -5.33 13.80
C LEU A 336 7.49 -4.82 14.96
N ARG A 337 8.66 -4.23 14.66
CA ARG A 337 9.49 -3.54 15.67
C ARG A 337 8.79 -2.30 16.23
N ALA A 338 8.17 -1.48 15.38
CA ALA A 338 7.42 -0.30 15.81
C ALA A 338 6.20 -0.66 16.68
N MET A 339 5.62 -1.85 16.50
CA MET A 339 4.58 -2.40 17.36
C MET A 339 5.10 -2.90 18.72
N GLY A 340 6.41 -2.82 18.97
CA GLY A 340 7.01 -3.24 20.24
C GLY A 340 7.24 -4.75 20.36
N PHE A 341 7.21 -5.51 19.27
CA PHE A 341 7.46 -6.95 19.34
C PHE A 341 8.95 -7.27 19.45
N PRO A 342 9.32 -8.32 20.22
CA PRO A 342 10.71 -8.73 20.38
C PRO A 342 11.29 -9.28 19.08
N ALA A 343 12.63 -9.23 18.95
CA ALA A 343 13.35 -9.59 17.72
C ALA A 343 12.98 -10.97 17.17
N HIS A 344 12.86 -11.98 18.04
CA HIS A 344 12.47 -13.34 17.62
C HIS A 344 11.09 -13.38 16.95
N ARG A 345 10.11 -12.58 17.40
CA ARG A 345 8.78 -12.51 16.79
C ARG A 345 8.82 -11.79 15.45
N THR A 346 9.63 -10.75 15.33
CA THR A 346 9.78 -10.02 14.06
C THR A 346 10.48 -10.85 12.97
N GLN A 347 11.41 -11.73 13.37
CA GLN A 347 12.13 -12.61 12.46
C GLN A 347 11.36 -13.88 12.07
N ASN A 348 10.33 -14.24 12.84
CA ASN A 348 9.58 -15.47 12.71
C ASN A 348 8.17 -15.25 12.13
N SER A 349 7.94 -14.12 11.45
CA SER A 349 6.62 -13.72 10.96
C SER A 349 6.52 -13.79 9.45
N LEU A 350 5.45 -14.39 8.95
CA LEU A 350 5.09 -14.42 7.54
C LEU A 350 3.79 -13.66 7.29
N ARG A 351 3.75 -12.94 6.18
CA ARG A 351 2.55 -12.33 5.63
C ARG A 351 1.94 -13.23 4.56
N PHE A 352 0.64 -13.47 4.69
CA PHE A 352 -0.20 -14.08 3.67
C PHE A 352 -1.16 -13.00 3.17
N SER A 353 -1.16 -12.75 1.89
CA SER A 353 -2.07 -11.78 1.27
C SER A 353 -2.75 -12.39 0.04
N LEU A 354 -4.07 -12.49 0.12
CA LEU A 354 -4.93 -13.12 -0.86
C LEU A 354 -5.41 -12.10 -1.90
N GLY A 355 -6.02 -12.58 -3.00
CA GLY A 355 -6.53 -11.69 -4.02
C GLY A 355 -7.52 -12.35 -4.98
N LEU A 356 -7.70 -11.73 -6.15
CA LEU A 356 -8.74 -12.05 -7.14
C LEU A 356 -8.85 -13.55 -7.45
N TYR A 357 -7.73 -14.26 -7.58
CA TYR A 357 -7.71 -15.68 -7.97
C TYR A 357 -7.53 -16.64 -6.80
N SER A 358 -7.47 -16.17 -5.56
CA SER A 358 -7.36 -17.04 -4.39
C SER A 358 -8.64 -17.84 -4.15
N THR A 359 -8.48 -19.15 -3.89
CA THR A 359 -9.58 -20.11 -3.70
C THR A 359 -9.53 -20.78 -2.33
N ALA A 360 -10.65 -21.40 -1.92
CA ALA A 360 -10.71 -22.16 -0.69
C ALA A 360 -9.80 -23.40 -0.73
N ASP A 361 -9.68 -24.05 -1.88
CA ASP A 361 -8.80 -25.23 -2.05
C ASP A 361 -7.32 -24.84 -1.89
N GLU A 362 -6.92 -23.65 -2.37
CA GLU A 362 -5.57 -23.14 -2.14
C GLU A 362 -5.31 -22.86 -0.67
N VAL A 363 -6.28 -22.27 0.03
CA VAL A 363 -6.22 -22.04 1.48
C VAL A 363 -6.06 -23.36 2.23
N ASP A 364 -6.89 -24.35 1.95
CA ASP A 364 -6.85 -25.68 2.59
C ASP A 364 -5.53 -26.39 2.34
N ARG A 365 -5.00 -26.29 1.11
CA ARG A 365 -3.68 -26.83 0.78
C ARG A 365 -2.59 -26.22 1.66
N VAL A 366 -2.57 -24.90 1.83
CA VAL A 366 -1.57 -24.21 2.66
C VAL A 366 -1.72 -24.61 4.12
N VAL A 367 -2.93 -24.65 4.65
CA VAL A 367 -3.22 -25.09 6.03
C VAL A 367 -2.73 -26.52 6.29
N ASN A 368 -2.95 -27.44 5.35
CA ASN A 368 -2.53 -28.84 5.48
C ASN A 368 -1.01 -29.04 5.32
N LEU A 369 -0.33 -28.13 4.59
CA LEU A 369 1.09 -28.22 4.33
C LEU A 369 1.95 -27.69 5.50
N LEU A 370 1.51 -26.60 6.13
CA LEU A 370 2.26 -25.88 7.15
C LEU A 370 2.70 -26.72 8.37
N PRO A 371 1.88 -27.58 8.98
CA PRO A 371 2.30 -28.36 10.14
C PRO A 371 3.56 -29.19 9.90
N ARG A 372 3.62 -29.90 8.76
CA ARG A 372 4.76 -30.71 8.36
C ARG A 372 6.03 -29.89 8.17
N LEU A 373 5.92 -28.73 7.49
CA LEU A 373 7.06 -27.86 7.23
C LEU A 373 7.60 -27.23 8.52
N VAL A 374 6.70 -26.72 9.37
CA VAL A 374 7.07 -26.12 10.67
C VAL A 374 7.72 -27.15 11.59
N GLU A 375 7.18 -28.37 11.69
CA GLU A 375 7.76 -29.45 12.49
C GLU A 375 9.17 -29.80 12.02
N LYS A 376 9.35 -29.98 10.70
CA LYS A 376 10.67 -30.25 10.09
C LYS A 376 11.69 -29.16 10.44
N LEU A 377 11.33 -27.88 10.29
CA LEU A 377 12.22 -26.77 10.57
C LEU A 377 12.57 -26.65 12.07
N ARG A 378 11.60 -26.85 12.96
CA ARG A 378 11.81 -26.92 14.41
C ARG A 378 12.75 -28.07 14.83
N GLY A 379 12.67 -29.19 14.13
CA GLY A 379 13.58 -30.33 14.32
C GLY A 379 15.04 -29.99 13.98
N LEU A 380 15.27 -29.27 12.88
CA LEU A 380 16.61 -28.83 12.46
C LEU A 380 17.22 -27.83 13.44
N THR A 381 16.44 -26.91 13.98
CA THR A 381 16.89 -25.92 14.99
C THR A 381 17.34 -26.62 16.30
N ARG A 382 16.66 -27.68 16.73
CA ARG A 382 17.04 -28.46 17.93
C ARG A 382 18.38 -29.17 17.76
N VAL A 383 18.67 -29.72 16.60
CA VAL A 383 19.93 -30.43 16.30
C VAL A 383 21.10 -29.43 16.28
N ALA A 384 20.93 -28.26 15.68
CA ALA A 384 21.96 -27.21 15.62
C ALA A 384 22.24 -26.57 17.00
N GLY A 385 21.26 -26.47 17.88
CA GLY A 385 21.41 -25.93 19.26
C GLY A 385 21.93 -26.93 20.29
N GLY A 386 21.85 -28.23 20.02
CA GLY A 386 22.35 -29.29 20.91
C GLY A 386 23.83 -29.68 20.70
N ALA A 387 24.51 -29.06 19.73
CA ALA A 387 25.92 -29.29 19.39
C ALA A 387 26.88 -28.20 19.96
N ARG A 388 26.43 -27.41 20.94
CA ARG A 388 27.28 -26.44 21.68
C ARG A 388 27.48 -26.84 23.12
#